data_f6e3b76f244c9ca62e9f35bb8d467f61
#
_entry.id   f6e3b76f244c9ca62e9f35bb8d467f61
#
_cell.length_a   1.000
_cell.length_b   1.000
_cell.length_c   1.000
_cell.angle_alpha   90.00
_cell.angle_beta   90.00
_cell.angle_gamma   90.00
#
_symmetry.space_group_name_H-M   'P 1'
#
loop_
_entity.id
_entity.type
_entity.pdbx_description
1 polymer ?
#
loop_
_entity_poly.entity_id
_entity_poly.type
_entity_poly.pdbx_seq_one_letter_code
_entity_poly.pdbx_strand_id
1 'polypeptide(L)'
;METPKPSHPKAPLRVALVEDQRDTRESWQRLISSFPDFDCVCTCASAEEALRAIPEANPDVVLMDVFLPRMSGIECTARLKEIRPKTPIVMLTASDEDEILFLALESGADGYLLKRTKPAELRAALLDVLDGGAPMTSEIARHVVASFRRKNLGADPEISLTAREEETLVLLTKGYSNKEIADYLNLSIETVRSHLKNIYTKMHVRSRTEAVAHYMSKRSL
;
A
#
# COMPACT_ATOMS: atom_id res chain seq x y z
N MET A 1 22.20 31.78 31.90
CA MET A 1 21.89 30.37 32.16
C MET A 1 20.37 30.28 32.25
N GLU A 2 19.72 30.01 31.13
CA GLU A 2 18.27 29.76 31.10
C GLU A 2 18.01 28.34 31.55
N THR A 3 17.26 28.17 32.62
CA THR A 3 16.75 26.89 33.08
C THR A 3 15.75 26.36 32.05
N PRO A 4 15.88 25.13 31.55
CA PRO A 4 14.89 24.57 30.64
C PRO A 4 13.55 24.48 31.39
N LYS A 5 12.50 25.07 30.80
CA LYS A 5 11.12 24.93 31.25
C LYS A 5 10.78 23.43 31.29
N PRO A 6 10.13 22.95 32.36
CA PRO A 6 9.63 21.57 32.36
C PRO A 6 8.60 21.43 31.23
N SER A 7 8.91 20.61 30.24
CA SER A 7 7.95 20.22 29.23
C SER A 7 6.83 19.46 29.93
N HIS A 8 5.61 20.01 29.94
CA HIS A 8 4.42 19.22 30.28
C HIS A 8 4.44 17.96 29.42
N PRO A 9 4.07 16.80 29.95
CA PRO A 9 3.96 15.60 29.13
C PRO A 9 2.96 15.90 28.01
N LYS A 10 3.46 15.98 26.78
CA LYS A 10 2.63 16.15 25.60
C LYS A 10 1.74 14.92 25.57
N ALA A 11 0.42 15.09 25.42
CA ALA A 11 -0.48 13.94 25.29
C ALA A 11 0.04 12.99 24.21
N PRO A 12 -0.08 11.67 24.39
CA PRO A 12 0.42 10.71 23.42
C PRO A 12 -0.26 10.93 22.07
N LEU A 13 0.51 10.78 20.99
CA LEU A 13 0.06 10.91 19.61
C LEU A 13 -0.84 9.73 19.26
N ARG A 14 -1.95 9.99 18.62
CA ARG A 14 -3.04 9.05 18.37
C ARG A 14 -2.83 8.33 17.05
N VAL A 15 -2.67 7.02 17.10
CA VAL A 15 -2.42 6.19 15.93
C VAL A 15 -3.65 5.33 15.63
N ALA A 16 -4.10 5.32 14.38
CA ALA A 16 -5.01 4.31 13.88
C ALA A 16 -4.26 3.26 13.07
N LEU A 17 -4.68 2.00 13.16
CA LEU A 17 -4.07 0.87 12.46
C LEU A 17 -5.12 0.12 11.66
N VAL A 18 -4.83 -0.16 10.38
CA VAL A 18 -5.69 -0.95 9.50
C VAL A 18 -4.90 -2.14 8.97
N GLU A 19 -5.31 -3.34 9.35
CA GLU A 19 -4.63 -4.61 9.05
C GLU A 19 -5.66 -5.74 9.14
N ASP A 20 -5.80 -6.57 8.11
CA ASP A 20 -6.80 -7.64 8.07
C ASP A 20 -6.41 -8.85 8.92
N GLN A 21 -5.11 -9.19 8.96
CA GLN A 21 -4.62 -10.33 9.72
C GLN A 21 -4.62 -10.03 11.22
N ARG A 22 -5.43 -10.77 11.95
CA ARG A 22 -5.63 -10.55 13.40
C ARG A 22 -4.33 -10.56 14.20
N ASP A 23 -3.50 -11.58 14.04
CA ASP A 23 -2.27 -11.75 14.82
C ASP A 23 -1.26 -10.62 14.52
N THR A 24 -1.18 -10.21 13.25
CA THR A 24 -0.37 -9.08 12.79
C THR A 24 -0.88 -7.78 13.39
N ARG A 25 -2.19 -7.52 13.31
CA ARG A 25 -2.84 -6.34 13.87
C ARG A 25 -2.61 -6.22 15.38
N GLU A 26 -2.83 -7.30 16.13
CA GLU A 26 -2.58 -7.32 17.58
C GLU A 26 -1.09 -7.10 17.92
N SER A 27 -0.19 -7.60 17.11
CA SER A 27 1.27 -7.42 17.29
C SER A 27 1.67 -5.96 17.07
N TRP A 28 1.17 -5.33 16.00
CA TRP A 28 1.40 -3.91 15.72
C TRP A 28 0.77 -3.02 16.78
N GLN A 29 -0.45 -3.31 17.21
CA GLN A 29 -1.11 -2.57 18.29
C GLN A 29 -0.28 -2.59 19.58
N ARG A 30 0.19 -3.77 20.01
CA ARG A 30 1.07 -3.90 21.19
C ARG A 30 2.36 -3.12 21.03
N LEU A 31 2.97 -3.19 19.85
CA LEU A 31 4.19 -2.45 19.55
C LEU A 31 3.98 -0.93 19.65
N ILE A 32 2.97 -0.40 18.99
CA ILE A 32 2.65 1.04 19.02
C ILE A 32 2.37 1.50 20.45
N SER A 33 1.56 0.76 21.20
CA SER A 33 1.23 1.08 22.60
C SER A 33 2.41 0.89 23.57
N SER A 34 3.50 0.25 23.14
CA SER A 34 4.74 0.17 23.94
C SER A 34 5.59 1.44 23.85
N PHE A 35 5.35 2.29 22.87
CA PHE A 35 6.04 3.57 22.73
C PHE A 35 5.41 4.63 23.64
N PRO A 36 6.19 5.35 24.46
CA PRO A 36 5.63 6.33 25.41
C PRO A 36 4.96 7.52 24.73
N ASP A 37 5.28 7.78 23.47
CA ASP A 37 4.80 8.92 22.71
C ASP A 37 3.50 8.65 21.95
N PHE A 38 3.06 7.38 21.88
CA PHE A 38 1.95 6.98 21.03
C PHE A 38 0.87 6.19 21.78
N ASP A 39 -0.37 6.36 21.32
CA ASP A 39 -1.52 5.59 21.75
C ASP A 39 -2.26 5.04 20.52
N CYS A 40 -2.49 3.73 20.48
CA CYS A 40 -3.25 3.09 19.41
C CYS A 40 -4.74 3.21 19.68
N VAL A 41 -5.35 4.27 19.19
CA VAL A 41 -6.74 4.65 19.51
C VAL A 41 -7.80 3.92 18.67
N CYS A 42 -7.40 3.33 17.54
CA CYS A 42 -8.32 2.65 16.64
C CYS A 42 -7.60 1.53 15.90
N THR A 43 -8.21 0.35 15.83
CA THR A 43 -7.74 -0.76 15.00
C THR A 43 -8.88 -1.28 14.13
N CYS A 44 -8.65 -1.43 12.84
CA CYS A 44 -9.65 -1.88 11.86
C CYS A 44 -9.15 -3.12 11.12
N ALA A 45 -10.06 -4.06 10.84
CA ALA A 45 -9.77 -5.29 10.12
C ALA A 45 -10.06 -5.19 8.61
N SER A 46 -10.59 -4.07 8.14
CA SER A 46 -10.89 -3.83 6.73
C SER A 46 -10.94 -2.34 6.41
N ALA A 47 -10.85 -2.03 5.12
CA ALA A 47 -10.97 -0.67 4.60
C ALA A 47 -12.35 -0.05 4.91
N GLU A 48 -13.41 -0.84 4.81
CA GLU A 48 -14.78 -0.38 5.06
C GLU A 48 -14.99 -0.04 6.54
N GLU A 49 -14.34 -0.77 7.45
CA GLU A 49 -14.34 -0.45 8.87
C GLU A 49 -13.54 0.83 9.12
N ALA A 50 -12.36 0.96 8.50
CA ALA A 50 -11.49 2.13 8.60
C ALA A 50 -12.19 3.42 8.15
N LEU A 51 -12.91 3.41 7.03
CA LEU A 51 -13.67 4.56 6.53
C LEU A 51 -14.76 5.05 7.50
N ARG A 52 -15.28 4.18 8.36
CA ARG A 52 -16.27 4.55 9.39
C ARG A 52 -15.61 4.98 10.69
N ALA A 53 -14.65 4.18 11.18
CA ALA A 53 -14.10 4.34 12.51
C ALA A 53 -13.02 5.45 12.60
N ILE A 54 -12.17 5.62 11.60
CA ILE A 54 -11.07 6.59 11.60
C ILE A 54 -11.56 8.05 11.71
N PRO A 55 -12.60 8.50 10.98
CA PRO A 55 -13.12 9.86 11.14
C PRO A 55 -13.60 10.15 12.56
N GLU A 56 -14.24 9.19 13.23
CA GLU A 56 -14.72 9.31 14.61
C GLU A 56 -13.58 9.24 15.63
N ALA A 57 -12.62 8.35 15.42
CA ALA A 57 -11.46 8.20 16.29
C ALA A 57 -10.52 9.40 16.22
N ASN A 58 -10.56 10.20 15.16
CA ASN A 58 -9.74 11.39 14.96
C ASN A 58 -8.24 11.15 15.30
N PRO A 59 -7.56 10.21 14.64
CA PRO A 59 -6.14 9.96 14.89
C PRO A 59 -5.26 11.06 14.32
N ASP A 60 -4.05 11.18 14.86
CA ASP A 60 -3.00 12.07 14.34
C ASP A 60 -2.30 11.43 13.13
N VAL A 61 -2.22 10.09 13.05
CA VAL A 61 -1.64 9.34 11.95
C VAL A 61 -2.35 8.00 11.76
N VAL A 62 -2.38 7.51 10.52
CA VAL A 62 -2.93 6.19 10.16
C VAL A 62 -1.81 5.31 9.62
N LEU A 63 -1.68 4.09 10.15
CA LEU A 63 -0.94 3.00 9.54
C LEU A 63 -1.91 2.13 8.74
N MET A 64 -1.67 1.98 7.44
CA MET A 64 -2.57 1.34 6.50
C MET A 64 -1.90 0.18 5.78
N ASP A 65 -2.40 -1.04 5.94
CA ASP A 65 -1.96 -2.14 5.08
C ASP A 65 -2.42 -1.92 3.64
N VAL A 66 -1.55 -2.21 2.70
CA VAL A 66 -1.84 -2.17 1.26
C VAL A 66 -2.83 -3.25 0.87
N PHE A 67 -2.63 -4.47 1.39
CA PHE A 67 -3.35 -5.67 0.96
C PHE A 67 -4.53 -5.98 1.88
N LEU A 68 -5.59 -5.19 1.80
CA LEU A 68 -6.83 -5.48 2.50
C LEU A 68 -7.81 -6.26 1.59
N PRO A 69 -8.69 -7.09 2.17
CA PRO A 69 -9.70 -7.81 1.40
C PRO A 69 -10.77 -6.84 0.86
N ARG A 70 -11.30 -7.13 -0.33
CA ARG A 70 -12.34 -6.37 -1.04
C ARG A 70 -11.86 -5.00 -1.51
N MET A 71 -11.81 -4.01 -0.63
CA MET A 71 -11.26 -2.68 -0.90
C MET A 71 -9.80 -2.65 -0.45
N SER A 72 -8.86 -2.32 -1.36
CA SER A 72 -7.44 -2.21 -1.02
C SER A 72 -7.15 -1.04 -0.08
N GLY A 73 -6.02 -1.10 0.65
CA GLY A 73 -5.56 0.01 1.45
C GLY A 73 -5.24 1.27 0.63
N ILE A 74 -4.84 1.10 -0.62
CA ILE A 74 -4.61 2.21 -1.56
C ILE A 74 -5.94 2.94 -1.85
N GLU A 75 -6.99 2.21 -2.19
CA GLU A 75 -8.31 2.80 -2.42
C GLU A 75 -8.89 3.42 -1.14
N CYS A 76 -8.68 2.76 0.00
CA CYS A 76 -9.07 3.30 1.31
C CYS A 76 -8.34 4.61 1.61
N THR A 77 -7.03 4.68 1.30
CA THR A 77 -6.22 5.91 1.47
C THR A 77 -6.78 7.06 0.65
N ALA A 78 -7.07 6.86 -0.64
CA ALA A 78 -7.67 7.89 -1.49
C ALA A 78 -8.96 8.43 -0.88
N ARG A 79 -9.88 7.56 -0.45
CA ARG A 79 -11.16 7.95 0.16
C ARG A 79 -10.98 8.62 1.53
N LEU A 80 -10.04 8.15 2.35
CA LEU A 80 -9.74 8.80 3.63
C LEU A 80 -9.16 10.21 3.44
N LYS A 81 -8.32 10.40 2.42
CA LYS A 81 -7.78 11.72 2.08
C LYS A 81 -8.84 12.71 1.61
N GLU A 82 -9.93 12.26 0.97
CA GLU A 82 -11.08 13.11 0.66
C GLU A 82 -11.80 13.59 1.93
N ILE A 83 -11.94 12.72 2.94
CA ILE A 83 -12.65 13.01 4.20
C ILE A 83 -11.73 13.74 5.19
N ARG A 84 -10.47 13.36 5.25
CA ARG A 84 -9.45 13.83 6.19
C ARG A 84 -8.13 14.19 5.50
N PRO A 85 -8.08 15.24 4.69
CA PRO A 85 -6.92 15.56 3.85
C PRO A 85 -5.65 15.88 4.64
N LYS A 86 -5.79 16.27 5.91
CA LYS A 86 -4.65 16.64 6.77
C LYS A 86 -4.11 15.50 7.63
N THR A 87 -4.82 14.38 7.73
CA THR A 87 -4.36 13.24 8.52
C THR A 87 -3.32 12.46 7.70
N PRO A 88 -2.08 12.37 8.15
CA PRO A 88 -1.06 11.59 7.46
C PRO A 88 -1.39 10.10 7.47
N ILE A 89 -1.12 9.46 6.34
CA ILE A 89 -1.33 8.02 6.13
C ILE A 89 -0.02 7.40 5.69
N VAL A 90 0.50 6.48 6.48
CA VAL A 90 1.72 5.72 6.18
C VAL A 90 1.31 4.30 5.79
N MET A 91 1.66 3.91 4.57
CA MET A 91 1.42 2.55 4.10
C MET A 91 2.36 1.57 4.81
N LEU A 92 1.83 0.42 5.18
CA LEU A 92 2.57 -0.66 5.82
C LEU A 92 2.34 -1.95 5.03
N THR A 93 3.36 -2.47 4.38
CA THR A 93 3.23 -3.56 3.41
C THR A 93 4.29 -4.63 3.56
N ALA A 94 3.99 -5.84 3.07
CA ALA A 94 4.96 -6.90 2.91
C ALA A 94 5.74 -6.83 1.58
N SER A 95 5.22 -6.07 0.59
CA SER A 95 5.78 -5.98 -0.77
C SER A 95 6.53 -4.66 -0.98
N ASP A 96 7.59 -4.74 -1.76
CA ASP A 96 8.43 -3.64 -2.23
C ASP A 96 8.27 -3.38 -3.75
N GLU A 97 7.19 -3.88 -4.35
CA GLU A 97 6.93 -3.71 -5.78
C GLU A 97 6.72 -2.23 -6.15
N ASP A 98 7.49 -1.74 -7.14
CA ASP A 98 7.49 -0.35 -7.60
C ASP A 98 6.09 0.18 -7.93
N GLU A 99 5.27 -0.62 -8.59
CA GLU A 99 3.94 -0.19 -9.06
C GLU A 99 2.97 0.06 -7.91
N ILE A 100 3.00 -0.82 -6.90
CA ILE A 100 2.17 -0.68 -5.69
C ILE A 100 2.58 0.57 -4.91
N LEU A 101 3.88 0.83 -4.83
CA LEU A 101 4.45 2.01 -4.19
C LEU A 101 3.93 3.30 -4.86
N PHE A 102 3.99 3.38 -6.21
CA PHE A 102 3.53 4.58 -6.93
C PHE A 102 2.04 4.80 -6.79
N LEU A 103 1.23 3.75 -6.91
CA LEU A 103 -0.22 3.83 -6.69
C LEU A 103 -0.56 4.31 -5.28
N ALA A 104 0.20 3.87 -4.28
CA ALA A 104 0.02 4.33 -2.90
C ALA A 104 0.34 5.82 -2.74
N LEU A 105 1.45 6.30 -3.31
CA LEU A 105 1.81 7.72 -3.28
C LEU A 105 0.81 8.59 -4.06
N GLU A 106 0.37 8.15 -5.23
CA GLU A 106 -0.65 8.82 -6.03
C GLU A 106 -2.01 8.89 -5.32
N SER A 107 -2.33 7.90 -4.48
CA SER A 107 -3.54 7.91 -3.65
C SER A 107 -3.47 8.89 -2.47
N GLY A 108 -2.32 9.53 -2.25
CA GLY A 108 -2.10 10.51 -1.19
C GLY A 108 -1.45 9.93 0.07
N ALA A 109 -0.78 8.77 0.00
CA ALA A 109 0.01 8.27 1.12
C ALA A 109 1.19 9.22 1.40
N ASP A 110 1.42 9.54 2.68
CA ASP A 110 2.48 10.43 3.12
C ASP A 110 3.77 9.68 3.48
N GLY A 111 3.72 8.36 3.56
CA GLY A 111 4.87 7.52 3.84
C GLY A 111 4.65 6.06 3.42
N TYR A 112 5.73 5.29 3.34
CA TYR A 112 5.69 3.90 2.91
C TYR A 112 6.75 3.06 3.62
N LEU A 113 6.31 2.10 4.43
CA LEU A 113 7.16 1.25 5.24
C LEU A 113 6.91 -0.23 4.94
N LEU A 114 7.94 -1.03 5.10
CA LEU A 114 7.82 -2.48 5.03
C LEU A 114 7.41 -3.06 6.39
N LYS A 115 6.57 -4.09 6.42
CA LYS A 115 6.15 -4.78 7.65
C LYS A 115 7.32 -5.38 8.45
N ARG A 116 8.51 -5.51 7.85
CA ARG A 116 9.77 -5.92 8.50
C ARG A 116 10.55 -4.76 9.13
N THR A 117 10.02 -3.53 9.08
CA THR A 117 10.64 -2.34 9.69
C THR A 117 10.82 -2.55 11.19
N LYS A 118 12.00 -2.21 11.71
CA LYS A 118 12.32 -2.36 13.12
C LYS A 118 11.52 -1.38 13.99
N PRO A 119 11.24 -1.74 15.27
CA PRO A 119 10.47 -0.88 16.16
C PRO A 119 10.98 0.56 16.27
N ALA A 120 12.30 0.75 16.38
CA ALA A 120 12.90 2.08 16.47
C ALA A 120 12.72 2.91 15.18
N GLU A 121 12.79 2.24 14.01
CA GLU A 121 12.59 2.88 12.70
C GLU A 121 11.11 3.24 12.51
N LEU A 122 10.17 2.37 12.93
CA LEU A 122 8.74 2.69 12.92
C LEU A 122 8.44 3.92 13.77
N ARG A 123 8.96 3.95 15.01
CA ARG A 123 8.76 5.12 15.89
C ARG A 123 9.29 6.40 15.26
N ALA A 124 10.49 6.35 14.68
CA ALA A 124 11.09 7.51 14.01
C ALA A 124 10.24 7.95 12.80
N ALA A 125 9.75 7.01 12.00
CA ALA A 125 8.91 7.29 10.85
C ALA A 125 7.56 7.93 11.23
N LEU A 126 6.94 7.47 12.32
CA LEU A 126 5.70 8.07 12.82
C LEU A 126 5.91 9.53 13.30
N LEU A 127 7.03 9.82 13.93
CA LEU A 127 7.37 11.19 14.32
C LEU A 127 7.68 12.04 13.09
N ASP A 128 8.46 11.53 12.15
CA ASP A 128 8.84 12.22 10.91
C ASP A 128 7.62 12.65 10.08
N VAL A 129 6.65 11.75 9.88
CA VAL A 129 5.45 12.07 9.10
C VAL A 129 4.57 13.13 9.79
N LEU A 130 4.54 13.15 11.10
CA LEU A 130 3.79 14.15 11.88
C LEU A 130 4.45 15.53 11.83
N ASP A 131 5.77 15.57 11.61
CA ASP A 131 6.53 16.80 11.38
C ASP A 131 6.51 17.24 9.89
N GLY A 132 5.75 16.53 9.03
CA GLY A 132 5.60 16.83 7.61
C GLY A 132 6.63 16.15 6.71
N GLY A 133 7.39 15.19 7.22
CA GLY A 133 8.29 14.36 6.44
C GLY A 133 7.54 13.29 5.62
N ALA A 134 8.28 12.57 4.79
CA ALA A 134 7.78 11.45 3.99
C ALA A 134 8.59 10.18 4.28
N PRO A 135 8.34 9.50 5.40
CA PRO A 135 9.15 8.38 5.85
C PRO A 135 9.06 7.21 4.85
N MET A 136 10.24 6.76 4.45
CA MET A 136 10.41 5.60 3.59
C MET A 136 11.59 4.77 4.07
N THR A 137 11.49 3.44 3.99
CA THR A 137 12.69 2.62 4.17
C THR A 137 13.69 2.92 3.07
N SER A 138 15.00 2.76 3.34
CA SER A 138 16.06 3.01 2.34
C SER A 138 15.88 2.18 1.08
N GLU A 139 15.24 1.04 1.18
CA GLU A 139 14.89 0.16 0.07
C GLU A 139 13.81 0.82 -0.80
N ILE A 140 12.72 1.26 -0.21
CA ILE A 140 11.63 1.97 -0.88
C ILE A 140 12.12 3.27 -1.53
N ALA A 141 12.93 4.06 -0.83
CA ALA A 141 13.50 5.28 -1.39
C ALA A 141 14.34 5.02 -2.65
N ARG A 142 15.09 3.91 -2.69
CA ARG A 142 15.84 3.50 -3.91
C ARG A 142 14.90 3.16 -5.07
N HIS A 143 13.78 2.50 -4.82
CA HIS A 143 12.76 2.20 -5.83
C HIS A 143 12.15 3.47 -6.41
N VAL A 144 11.82 4.44 -5.58
CA VAL A 144 11.33 5.77 -6.01
C VAL A 144 12.35 6.44 -6.93
N VAL A 145 13.62 6.54 -6.52
CA VAL A 145 14.69 7.17 -7.32
C VAL A 145 14.92 6.43 -8.64
N ALA A 146 14.91 5.09 -8.62
CA ALA A 146 15.10 4.27 -9.82
C ALA A 146 13.98 4.49 -10.85
N SER A 147 12.75 4.66 -10.39
CA SER A 147 11.60 4.89 -11.28
C SER A 147 11.60 6.29 -11.88
N PHE A 148 12.00 7.32 -11.12
CA PHE A 148 12.20 8.66 -11.69
C PHE A 148 13.27 8.67 -12.78
N ARG A 149 14.34 7.90 -12.61
CA ARG A 149 15.37 7.76 -13.65
C ARG A 149 14.83 7.10 -14.91
N ARG A 150 13.97 6.08 -14.78
CA ARG A 150 13.31 5.41 -15.91
C ARG A 150 12.35 6.35 -16.66
N LYS A 151 11.54 7.13 -15.97
CA LYS A 151 10.65 8.15 -16.58
C LYS A 151 11.43 9.23 -17.35
N ASN A 152 12.57 9.68 -16.83
CA ASN A 152 13.37 10.73 -17.47
C ASN A 152 14.17 10.25 -18.69
N LEU A 153 14.30 8.94 -18.91
CA LEU A 153 14.98 8.39 -20.09
C LEU A 153 14.04 8.20 -21.29
N GLY A 154 12.81 8.72 -21.25
CA GLY A 154 11.87 8.70 -22.39
C GLY A 154 11.39 7.29 -22.77
N ALA A 155 11.62 6.31 -21.92
CA ALA A 155 10.97 5.02 -22.08
C ALA A 155 9.50 5.19 -21.67
N ASP A 156 8.58 5.06 -22.61
CA ASP A 156 7.19 4.73 -22.36
C ASP A 156 7.19 3.63 -21.28
N PRO A 157 6.36 3.69 -20.24
CA PRO A 157 6.32 2.63 -19.26
C PRO A 157 5.91 1.34 -19.98
N GLU A 158 6.91 0.61 -20.45
CA GLU A 158 6.69 -0.72 -20.98
C GLU A 158 6.07 -1.51 -19.82
N ILE A 159 4.83 -1.94 -19.99
CA ILE A 159 4.12 -2.73 -18.98
C ILE A 159 4.99 -3.96 -18.69
N SER A 160 5.71 -3.91 -17.59
CA SER A 160 6.67 -4.96 -17.23
C SER A 160 5.92 -6.09 -16.53
N LEU A 161 5.30 -6.94 -17.34
CA LEU A 161 4.74 -8.19 -16.85
C LEU A 161 5.86 -9.19 -16.61
N THR A 162 5.76 -9.94 -15.51
CA THR A 162 6.64 -11.11 -15.32
C THR A 162 6.31 -12.17 -16.39
N ALA A 163 7.23 -13.09 -16.66
CA ALA A 163 7.01 -14.17 -17.63
C ALA A 163 5.69 -14.95 -17.34
N ARG A 164 5.36 -15.16 -16.07
CA ARG A 164 4.13 -15.84 -15.65
C ARG A 164 2.86 -15.00 -15.83
N GLU A 165 2.94 -13.72 -15.62
CA GLU A 165 1.84 -12.79 -15.89
C GLU A 165 1.60 -12.66 -17.39
N GLU A 166 2.66 -12.62 -18.19
CA GLU A 166 2.55 -12.58 -19.65
C GLU A 166 1.93 -13.87 -20.21
N GLU A 167 2.37 -15.05 -19.74
CA GLU A 167 1.74 -16.34 -20.09
C GLU A 167 0.25 -16.36 -19.73
N THR A 168 -0.09 -15.87 -18.52
CA THR A 168 -1.47 -15.77 -18.05
C THR A 168 -2.29 -14.83 -18.93
N LEU A 169 -1.76 -13.67 -19.29
CA LEU A 169 -2.42 -12.68 -20.14
C LEU A 169 -2.62 -13.18 -21.56
N VAL A 170 -1.65 -13.88 -22.13
CA VAL A 170 -1.78 -14.53 -23.46
C VAL A 170 -2.91 -15.56 -23.48
N LEU A 171 -3.06 -16.38 -22.45
CA LEU A 171 -4.17 -17.32 -22.34
C LEU A 171 -5.51 -16.58 -22.14
N LEU A 172 -5.50 -15.50 -21.38
CA LEU A 172 -6.66 -14.62 -21.19
C LEU A 172 -7.18 -14.07 -22.53
N THR A 173 -6.27 -13.61 -23.43
CA THR A 173 -6.63 -13.08 -24.76
C THR A 173 -7.18 -14.15 -25.69
N LYS A 174 -6.81 -15.41 -25.47
CA LYS A 174 -7.36 -16.57 -26.19
C LYS A 174 -8.75 -17.02 -25.68
N GLY A 175 -9.28 -16.35 -24.63
CA GLY A 175 -10.61 -16.62 -24.09
C GLY A 175 -10.66 -17.68 -23.00
N TYR A 176 -9.53 -18.21 -22.53
CA TYR A 176 -9.48 -19.25 -21.49
C TYR A 176 -10.03 -18.72 -20.15
N SER A 177 -10.87 -19.48 -19.48
CA SER A 177 -11.32 -19.21 -18.12
C SER A 177 -10.19 -19.36 -17.10
N ASN A 178 -10.34 -18.80 -15.90
CA ASN A 178 -9.33 -18.94 -14.84
C ASN A 178 -9.01 -20.40 -14.48
N LYS A 179 -10.00 -21.29 -14.60
CA LYS A 179 -9.82 -22.72 -14.39
C LYS A 179 -8.96 -23.34 -15.49
N GLU A 180 -9.27 -23.06 -16.75
CA GLU A 180 -8.50 -23.55 -17.89
C GLU A 180 -7.06 -22.99 -17.90
N ILE A 181 -6.86 -21.75 -17.49
CA ILE A 181 -5.53 -21.15 -17.31
C ILE A 181 -4.76 -21.88 -16.20
N ALA A 182 -5.43 -22.17 -15.08
CA ALA A 182 -4.84 -22.91 -13.97
C ALA A 182 -4.39 -24.33 -14.42
N ASP A 183 -5.25 -25.03 -15.12
CA ASP A 183 -4.97 -26.35 -15.65
C ASP A 183 -3.81 -26.31 -16.67
N TYR A 184 -3.81 -25.30 -17.58
CA TYR A 184 -2.78 -25.16 -18.62
C TYR A 184 -1.40 -24.83 -18.05
N LEU A 185 -1.34 -23.95 -17.04
CA LEU A 185 -0.09 -23.50 -16.42
C LEU A 185 0.35 -24.39 -15.23
N ASN A 186 -0.43 -25.40 -14.90
CA ASN A 186 -0.24 -26.29 -13.74
C ASN A 186 -0.15 -25.49 -12.41
N LEU A 187 -1.10 -24.57 -12.22
CA LEU A 187 -1.23 -23.68 -11.07
C LEU A 187 -2.57 -23.92 -10.35
N SER A 188 -2.70 -23.38 -9.13
CA SER A 188 -4.00 -23.26 -8.48
C SER A 188 -4.84 -22.13 -9.09
N ILE A 189 -6.17 -22.23 -9.03
CA ILE A 189 -7.08 -21.16 -9.47
C ILE A 189 -6.80 -19.86 -8.68
N GLU A 190 -6.46 -19.98 -7.40
CA GLU A 190 -6.11 -18.82 -6.55
C GLU A 190 -4.82 -18.13 -7.02
N THR A 191 -3.82 -18.92 -7.46
CA THR A 191 -2.59 -18.35 -8.03
C THR A 191 -2.89 -17.60 -9.33
N VAL A 192 -3.75 -18.14 -10.20
CA VAL A 192 -4.17 -17.43 -11.42
C VAL A 192 -4.93 -16.14 -11.09
N ARG A 193 -5.80 -16.16 -10.08
CA ARG A 193 -6.48 -14.93 -9.62
C ARG A 193 -5.51 -13.88 -9.13
N SER A 194 -4.47 -14.26 -8.40
CA SER A 194 -3.40 -13.37 -7.97
C SER A 194 -2.64 -12.78 -9.16
N HIS A 195 -2.26 -13.60 -10.14
CA HIS A 195 -1.62 -13.10 -11.37
C HIS A 195 -2.52 -12.13 -12.13
N LEU A 196 -3.81 -12.42 -12.28
CA LEU A 196 -4.76 -11.52 -12.93
C LEU A 196 -4.93 -10.19 -12.20
N LYS A 197 -4.98 -10.23 -10.86
CA LYS A 197 -5.01 -9.01 -10.04
C LYS A 197 -3.79 -8.15 -10.31
N ASN A 198 -2.59 -8.74 -10.30
CA ASN A 198 -1.34 -8.04 -10.59
C ASN A 198 -1.30 -7.50 -12.02
N ILE A 199 -1.73 -8.30 -13.02
CA ILE A 199 -1.83 -7.87 -14.42
C ILE A 199 -2.74 -6.64 -14.55
N TYR A 200 -3.93 -6.66 -13.92
CA TYR A 200 -4.88 -5.54 -14.01
C TYR A 200 -4.31 -4.27 -13.36
N THR A 201 -3.61 -4.42 -12.26
CA THR A 201 -2.88 -3.32 -11.61
C THR A 201 -1.78 -2.76 -12.52
N LYS A 202 -0.93 -3.63 -13.07
CA LYS A 202 0.20 -3.25 -13.95
C LYS A 202 -0.24 -2.62 -15.27
N MET A 203 -1.36 -3.04 -15.80
CA MET A 203 -1.93 -2.51 -17.03
C MET A 203 -2.86 -1.31 -16.82
N HIS A 204 -3.08 -0.89 -15.55
CA HIS A 204 -4.04 0.16 -15.18
C HIS A 204 -5.46 -0.07 -15.74
N VAL A 205 -5.90 -1.34 -15.73
CA VAL A 205 -7.24 -1.74 -16.22
C VAL A 205 -8.09 -2.29 -15.08
N ARG A 206 -9.41 -2.16 -15.21
CA ARG A 206 -10.37 -2.56 -14.16
C ARG A 206 -11.10 -3.85 -14.45
N SER A 207 -10.94 -4.40 -15.64
CA SER A 207 -11.68 -5.59 -16.07
C SER A 207 -10.89 -6.48 -17.01
N ARG A 208 -11.31 -7.75 -17.08
CA ARG A 208 -10.80 -8.73 -18.05
C ARG A 208 -10.86 -8.21 -19.48
N THR A 209 -11.98 -7.60 -19.87
CA THR A 209 -12.21 -7.08 -21.21
C THR A 209 -11.25 -5.94 -21.54
N GLU A 210 -11.03 -5.03 -20.58
CA GLU A 210 -10.06 -3.94 -20.73
C GLU A 210 -8.63 -4.47 -20.87
N ALA A 211 -8.23 -5.48 -20.07
CA ALA A 211 -6.90 -6.09 -20.16
C ALA A 211 -6.66 -6.70 -21.54
N VAL A 212 -7.63 -7.43 -22.06
CA VAL A 212 -7.56 -8.04 -23.39
C VAL A 212 -7.49 -6.96 -24.48
N ALA A 213 -8.34 -5.94 -24.43
CA ALA A 213 -8.36 -4.85 -25.41
C ALA A 213 -7.03 -4.09 -25.41
N HIS A 214 -6.51 -3.74 -24.22
CA HIS A 214 -5.24 -3.05 -24.06
C HIS A 214 -4.04 -3.85 -24.60
N TYR A 215 -3.98 -5.15 -24.33
CA TYR A 215 -2.92 -6.03 -24.81
C TYR A 215 -2.97 -6.19 -26.34
N MET A 216 -4.16 -6.31 -26.91
CA MET A 216 -4.35 -6.45 -28.37
C MET A 216 -3.97 -5.16 -29.11
N SER A 217 -4.29 -3.98 -28.57
CA SER A 217 -3.95 -2.69 -29.19
C SER A 217 -2.44 -2.45 -29.31
N LYS A 218 -1.64 -2.91 -28.34
CA LYS A 218 -0.16 -2.79 -28.36
C LYS A 218 0.54 -3.72 -29.35
N ARG A 219 -0.07 -4.83 -29.77
CA ARG A 219 0.50 -5.79 -30.75
C ARG A 219 0.11 -5.52 -32.20
N SER A 220 -0.73 -4.53 -32.44
CA SER A 220 -1.16 -4.14 -33.78
C SER A 220 -0.37 -2.96 -34.36
N LEU A 221 0.70 -2.53 -33.69
CA LEU A 221 1.71 -1.55 -34.13
C LEU A 221 3.06 -2.24 -34.35
#